data_7df17fdabd0ff95af69b4a0d967eb060
#
_entry.id   7df17fdabd0ff95af69b4a0d967eb060
#
_cell.length_a   1.000
_cell.length_b   1.000
_cell.length_c   1.000
_cell.angle_alpha   90.00
_cell.angle_beta   90.00
_cell.angle_gamma   90.00
#
_symmetry.space_group_name_H-M   'P 1'
#
loop_
_entity.id
_entity.type
_entity.pdbx_description
1 polymer ?
#
loop_
_entity_poly.entity_id
_entity_poly.type
_entity_poly.pdbx_seq_one_letter_code
_entity_poly.pdbx_strand_id
1 'polypeptide(L)'
;AAVFGDVFQLLDRKNGVSEYPIATSEDIKTYLLENLDCLKGKNIDDLTEEEREKYFEMRIPANMYIWATMNSADQGVFPMDTAFKRRWEFEYLSVNDDEQVAAIKDYVIPMCIKDNKADHYIGWDSLRTRINNILTSEKCKVNEDKLLGPFFISKNMLDEIKNNKEQVDELEAKDEASRTEKDNEALKDMHQKENSYIKAFESKVIMYLFEDVMKMRPENIFI
;
A
#
# COMPACT_ATOMS: atom_id res chain seq x y z
N ALA A 1 16.50 -8.71 0.52
CA ALA A 1 17.52 -9.73 0.22
C ALA A 1 17.72 -10.68 1.41
N ALA A 2 17.92 -10.18 2.62
CA ALA A 2 18.17 -11.02 3.80
C ALA A 2 17.13 -12.13 4.06
N VAL A 3 15.85 -11.86 3.76
CA VAL A 3 14.77 -12.85 3.90
C VAL A 3 14.95 -14.07 3.02
N PHE A 4 15.62 -13.90 1.88
CA PHE A 4 15.85 -14.99 0.93
C PHE A 4 17.21 -15.70 1.15
N GLY A 5 18.11 -15.17 1.97
CA GLY A 5 19.36 -15.78 2.38
C GLY A 5 19.82 -16.97 1.52
N ASP A 6 19.84 -18.14 2.12
CA ASP A 6 20.29 -19.37 1.47
C ASP A 6 19.37 -19.86 0.33
N VAL A 7 18.10 -19.41 0.30
CA VAL A 7 17.15 -19.80 -0.77
C VAL A 7 17.23 -18.89 -2.01
N PHE A 8 18.13 -17.92 -2.00
CA PHE A 8 18.30 -16.94 -3.08
C PHE A 8 18.53 -17.58 -4.47
N GLN A 9 19.32 -18.63 -4.54
CA GLN A 9 19.59 -19.34 -5.80
C GLN A 9 18.36 -20.05 -6.37
N LEU A 10 17.35 -20.37 -5.54
CA LEU A 10 16.11 -20.99 -6.03
C LEU A 10 15.30 -20.07 -6.94
N LEU A 11 15.56 -18.74 -6.89
CA LEU A 11 14.91 -17.76 -7.75
C LEU A 11 15.46 -17.78 -9.19
N ASP A 12 16.62 -18.41 -9.45
CA ASP A 12 17.09 -18.66 -10.81
C ASP A 12 16.28 -19.81 -11.42
N ARG A 13 15.44 -19.51 -12.39
CA ARG A 13 14.49 -20.46 -12.97
C ARG A 13 14.80 -20.77 -14.44
N LYS A 14 14.66 -22.03 -14.79
CA LYS A 14 14.67 -22.51 -16.17
C LYS A 14 13.41 -23.34 -16.41
N ASN A 15 12.66 -22.98 -17.45
CA ASN A 15 11.35 -23.57 -17.72
C ASN A 15 10.37 -23.50 -16.52
N GLY A 16 10.45 -22.40 -15.73
CA GLY A 16 9.60 -22.17 -14.57
C GLY A 16 10.05 -22.85 -13.26
N VAL A 17 10.98 -23.79 -13.29
CA VAL A 17 11.49 -24.51 -12.10
C VAL A 17 12.86 -23.96 -11.72
N SER A 18 13.23 -24.00 -10.42
CA SER A 18 14.57 -23.62 -9.97
C SER A 18 15.63 -24.41 -10.72
N GLU A 19 16.59 -23.69 -11.35
CA GLU A 19 17.69 -24.31 -12.07
C GLU A 19 18.66 -24.98 -11.09
N TYR A 20 18.96 -24.29 -9.99
CA TYR A 20 19.87 -24.77 -8.96
C TYR A 20 19.10 -25.15 -7.71
N PRO A 21 19.16 -26.42 -7.28
CA PRO A 21 18.50 -26.86 -6.06
C PRO A 21 19.29 -26.45 -4.82
N ILE A 22 18.64 -26.55 -3.68
CA ILE A 22 19.27 -26.48 -2.36
C ILE A 22 19.04 -27.82 -1.67
N ALA A 23 20.12 -28.41 -1.14
CA ALA A 23 20.00 -29.61 -0.32
C ALA A 23 19.20 -29.29 0.97
N THR A 24 18.28 -30.16 1.34
CA THR A 24 17.58 -30.07 2.62
C THR A 24 18.52 -30.30 3.79
N SER A 25 18.20 -29.70 4.96
CA SER A 25 18.96 -29.97 6.18
C SER A 25 18.83 -31.42 6.63
N GLU A 26 19.79 -31.89 7.42
CA GLU A 26 19.76 -33.25 7.97
C GLU A 26 18.50 -33.52 8.82
N ASP A 27 18.03 -32.51 9.55
CA ASP A 27 16.79 -32.62 10.30
C ASP A 27 15.58 -32.88 9.41
N ILE A 28 15.50 -32.17 8.27
CA ILE A 28 14.41 -32.38 7.30
C ILE A 28 14.53 -33.75 6.64
N LYS A 29 15.75 -34.21 6.29
CA LYS A 29 15.94 -35.54 5.74
C LYS A 29 15.47 -36.63 6.71
N THR A 30 15.89 -36.54 7.98
CA THR A 30 15.44 -37.44 9.05
C THR A 30 13.93 -37.45 9.18
N TYR A 31 13.32 -36.26 9.25
CA TYR A 31 11.86 -36.14 9.32
C TYR A 31 11.15 -36.81 8.13
N LEU A 32 11.64 -36.62 6.91
CA LEU A 32 11.06 -37.21 5.70
C LEU A 32 11.19 -38.74 5.70
N LEU A 33 12.32 -39.29 6.14
CA LEU A 33 12.53 -40.75 6.26
C LEU A 33 11.60 -41.40 7.30
N GLU A 34 11.25 -40.68 8.35
CA GLU A 34 10.38 -41.18 9.40
C GLU A 34 8.88 -41.05 9.07
N ASN A 35 8.50 -40.00 8.35
CA ASN A 35 7.10 -39.59 8.20
C ASN A 35 6.53 -39.74 6.79
N LEU A 36 7.37 -39.81 5.75
CA LEU A 36 6.89 -39.93 4.38
C LEU A 36 6.76 -41.42 4.02
N ASP A 37 5.57 -41.91 3.75
CA ASP A 37 5.24 -43.34 3.54
C ASP A 37 6.13 -44.01 2.51
N CYS A 38 6.52 -43.35 1.43
CA CYS A 38 7.38 -43.89 0.38
C CYS A 38 8.86 -43.99 0.79
N LEU A 39 9.28 -43.33 1.87
CA LEU A 39 10.64 -43.32 2.41
C LEU A 39 10.79 -44.07 3.73
N LYS A 40 9.67 -44.32 4.40
CA LYS A 40 9.63 -44.90 5.73
C LYS A 40 10.37 -46.26 5.79
N GLY A 41 11.36 -46.33 6.66
CA GLY A 41 12.17 -47.51 6.86
C GLY A 41 13.31 -47.72 5.85
N LYS A 42 13.52 -46.75 4.93
CA LYS A 42 14.71 -46.74 4.05
C LYS A 42 15.87 -46.02 4.74
N ASN A 43 17.10 -46.46 4.43
CA ASN A 43 18.29 -45.68 4.78
C ASN A 43 18.64 -44.74 3.62
N ILE A 44 19.29 -43.58 3.94
CA ILE A 44 19.72 -42.61 2.95
C ILE A 44 20.59 -43.25 1.86
N ASP A 45 21.44 -44.21 2.28
CA ASP A 45 22.38 -44.88 1.39
C ASP A 45 21.71 -45.84 0.39
N ASP A 46 20.53 -46.34 0.71
CA ASP A 46 19.73 -47.23 -0.12
C ASP A 46 18.88 -46.49 -1.19
N LEU A 47 18.83 -45.14 -1.12
CA LEU A 47 18.08 -44.35 -2.09
C LEU A 47 18.84 -44.16 -3.39
N THR A 48 18.12 -44.30 -4.49
CA THR A 48 18.62 -43.92 -5.82
C THR A 48 18.92 -42.43 -5.93
N GLU A 49 19.75 -42.04 -6.89
CA GLU A 49 20.05 -40.62 -7.13
C GLU A 49 18.78 -39.81 -7.45
N GLU A 50 17.89 -40.39 -8.24
CA GLU A 50 16.58 -39.80 -8.57
C GLU A 50 15.70 -39.58 -7.33
N GLU A 51 15.68 -40.55 -6.39
CA GLU A 51 14.95 -40.41 -5.13
C GLU A 51 15.58 -39.33 -4.22
N ARG A 52 16.91 -39.23 -4.18
CA ARG A 52 17.65 -38.20 -3.43
C ARG A 52 17.35 -36.82 -3.97
N GLU A 53 17.43 -36.62 -5.28
CA GLU A 53 17.04 -35.34 -5.93
C GLU A 53 15.59 -34.98 -5.65
N LYS A 54 14.68 -35.93 -5.77
CA LYS A 54 13.25 -35.72 -5.59
C LYS A 54 12.85 -35.29 -4.17
N TYR A 55 13.47 -35.89 -3.16
CA TYR A 55 13.03 -35.73 -1.77
C TYR A 55 13.97 -34.86 -0.93
N PHE A 56 15.24 -34.77 -1.28
CA PHE A 56 16.23 -34.06 -0.48
C PHE A 56 16.79 -32.80 -1.17
N GLU A 57 16.33 -32.50 -2.38
CA GLU A 57 16.60 -31.24 -3.05
C GLU A 57 15.37 -30.37 -3.07
N MET A 58 15.49 -29.16 -2.55
CA MET A 58 14.43 -28.16 -2.65
C MET A 58 14.55 -27.42 -3.96
N ARG A 59 13.43 -27.30 -4.68
CA ARG A 59 13.27 -26.50 -5.89
C ARG A 59 11.91 -25.77 -5.83
N ILE A 60 11.84 -24.57 -6.34
CA ILE A 60 10.56 -23.91 -6.53
C ILE A 60 9.91 -24.49 -7.80
N PRO A 61 8.73 -25.13 -7.72
CA PRO A 61 8.08 -25.74 -8.87
C PRO A 61 7.48 -24.68 -9.82
N ALA A 62 7.18 -25.09 -11.05
CA ALA A 62 6.69 -24.20 -12.10
C ALA A 62 5.34 -23.54 -11.79
N ASN A 63 4.52 -24.15 -10.93
CA ASN A 63 3.22 -23.64 -10.52
C ASN A 63 3.26 -22.74 -9.26
N MET A 64 4.46 -22.41 -8.75
CA MET A 64 4.62 -21.53 -7.59
C MET A 64 5.10 -20.15 -8.04
N TYR A 65 4.35 -19.11 -7.63
CA TYR A 65 4.67 -17.70 -7.89
C TYR A 65 4.93 -17.00 -6.56
N ILE A 66 5.89 -16.07 -6.57
CA ILE A 66 6.24 -15.26 -5.41
C ILE A 66 5.96 -13.81 -5.76
N TRP A 67 5.09 -13.17 -5.01
CA TRP A 67 4.77 -11.76 -5.12
C TRP A 67 5.39 -11.02 -3.94
N ALA A 68 6.04 -9.91 -4.22
CA ALA A 68 6.65 -9.08 -3.19
C ALA A 68 6.43 -7.61 -3.52
N THR A 69 6.22 -6.80 -2.49
CA THR A 69 6.18 -5.34 -2.60
C THR A 69 7.37 -4.74 -1.89
N MET A 70 7.88 -3.65 -2.42
CA MET A 70 8.96 -2.91 -1.76
C MET A 70 8.75 -1.40 -1.93
N ASN A 71 9.19 -0.65 -0.94
CA ASN A 71 9.39 0.77 -1.08
C ASN A 71 10.83 1.02 -1.54
N SER A 72 11.00 1.54 -2.77
CA SER A 72 12.32 1.73 -3.40
C SER A 72 13.14 2.87 -2.79
N ALA A 73 12.50 3.76 -2.06
CA ALA A 73 13.10 5.00 -1.55
C ALA A 73 13.27 5.02 -0.03
N ASP A 74 13.10 3.90 0.64
CA ASP A 74 13.30 3.80 2.07
C ASP A 74 14.78 4.06 2.42
N GLN A 75 15.03 5.19 3.08
CA GLN A 75 16.39 5.68 3.38
C GLN A 75 17.12 4.87 4.45
N GLY A 76 16.42 3.98 5.14
CA GLY A 76 16.97 3.15 6.21
C GLY A 76 17.47 1.76 5.78
N VAL A 77 17.30 1.39 4.51
CA VAL A 77 17.67 0.06 3.98
C VAL A 77 18.79 0.14 2.96
N PHE A 78 19.65 -0.87 2.98
CA PHE A 78 20.69 -1.03 1.96
C PHE A 78 20.04 -1.19 0.57
N PRO A 79 20.63 -0.60 -0.49
CA PRO A 79 20.17 -0.81 -1.86
C PRO A 79 20.14 -2.31 -2.17
N MET A 80 19.09 -2.72 -2.87
CA MET A 80 18.98 -4.12 -3.28
C MET A 80 20.08 -4.46 -4.29
N ASP A 81 20.79 -5.54 -4.03
CA ASP A 81 21.86 -6.03 -4.91
C ASP A 81 21.33 -6.31 -6.34
N THR A 82 22.14 -6.00 -7.33
CA THR A 82 21.83 -6.19 -8.75
C THR A 82 21.59 -7.67 -9.08
N ALA A 83 22.35 -8.59 -8.44
CA ALA A 83 22.16 -10.03 -8.61
C ALA A 83 20.80 -10.49 -8.10
N PHE A 84 20.28 -9.87 -7.04
CA PHE A 84 18.91 -10.12 -6.56
C PHE A 84 17.87 -9.55 -7.52
N LYS A 85 18.06 -8.31 -7.98
CA LYS A 85 17.11 -7.64 -8.87
C LYS A 85 16.87 -8.42 -10.16
N ARG A 86 17.90 -8.97 -10.80
CA ARG A 86 17.78 -9.70 -12.08
C ARG A 86 16.90 -10.95 -12.05
N ARG A 87 16.53 -11.43 -10.85
CA ARG A 87 15.70 -12.63 -10.65
C ARG A 87 14.21 -12.31 -10.53
N TRP A 88 13.84 -11.02 -10.60
CA TRP A 88 12.49 -10.53 -10.43
C TRP A 88 12.04 -9.80 -11.67
N GLU A 89 10.78 -9.97 -11.99
CA GLU A 89 10.06 -9.07 -12.89
C GLU A 89 9.52 -7.92 -12.05
N PHE A 90 9.92 -6.70 -12.40
CA PHE A 90 9.49 -5.50 -11.66
C PHE A 90 8.33 -4.84 -12.37
N GLU A 91 7.30 -4.58 -11.61
CA GLU A 91 6.22 -3.70 -12.00
C GLU A 91 6.28 -2.43 -11.16
N TYR A 92 6.28 -1.30 -11.83
CA TYR A 92 6.31 -0.02 -11.15
C TYR A 92 4.89 0.52 -10.99
N LEU A 93 4.46 0.69 -9.75
CA LEU A 93 3.18 1.30 -9.42
C LEU A 93 3.38 2.82 -9.27
N SER A 94 2.96 3.57 -10.26
CA SER A 94 3.02 5.03 -10.23
C SER A 94 2.06 5.61 -9.19
N VAL A 95 2.46 6.72 -8.57
CA VAL A 95 1.58 7.50 -7.69
C VAL A 95 0.33 8.03 -8.42
N ASN A 96 0.36 8.07 -9.75
CA ASN A 96 -0.73 8.50 -10.63
C ASN A 96 -1.20 7.37 -11.55
N ASP A 97 -1.29 6.16 -11.04
CA ASP A 97 -1.88 5.03 -11.77
C ASP A 97 -3.32 5.32 -12.20
N ASP A 98 -3.63 5.13 -13.48
CA ASP A 98 -4.90 5.54 -14.07
C ASP A 98 -6.13 4.90 -13.43
N GLU A 99 -6.05 3.62 -13.05
CA GLU A 99 -7.16 2.90 -12.42
C GLU A 99 -7.42 3.44 -11.00
N GLN A 100 -6.36 3.68 -10.25
CA GLN A 100 -6.47 4.21 -8.90
C GLN A 100 -6.95 5.66 -8.89
N VAL A 101 -6.49 6.48 -9.84
CA VAL A 101 -6.95 7.86 -10.02
C VAL A 101 -8.42 7.89 -10.42
N ALA A 102 -8.83 7.02 -11.34
CA ALA A 102 -10.24 6.91 -11.73
C ALA A 102 -11.14 6.51 -10.55
N ALA A 103 -10.65 5.64 -9.66
CA ALA A 103 -11.39 5.20 -8.47
C ALA A 103 -11.64 6.31 -7.44
N ILE A 104 -10.83 7.40 -7.45
CA ILE A 104 -10.99 8.52 -6.50
C ILE A 104 -11.58 9.79 -7.11
N LYS A 105 -11.95 9.77 -8.38
CA LYS A 105 -12.39 10.94 -9.15
C LYS A 105 -13.52 11.74 -8.51
N ASP A 106 -14.47 11.04 -7.89
CA ASP A 106 -15.68 11.65 -7.33
C ASP A 106 -15.59 11.90 -5.82
N TYR A 107 -14.43 11.65 -5.22
CA TYR A 107 -14.25 11.93 -3.79
C TYR A 107 -13.89 13.39 -3.53
N VAL A 108 -14.45 13.90 -2.45
CA VAL A 108 -14.25 15.28 -2.00
C VAL A 108 -13.79 15.31 -0.55
N ILE A 109 -13.14 16.40 -0.17
CA ILE A 109 -12.71 16.68 1.21
C ILE A 109 -13.35 17.98 1.65
N PRO A 110 -14.01 18.03 2.83
CA PRO A 110 -14.52 19.26 3.41
C PRO A 110 -13.36 20.17 3.81
N MET A 111 -13.50 21.45 3.52
CA MET A 111 -12.51 22.48 3.82
C MET A 111 -13.16 23.64 4.52
N CYS A 112 -12.38 24.27 5.40
CA CYS A 112 -12.80 25.37 6.23
C CYS A 112 -14.07 25.06 7.04
N ILE A 113 -14.18 25.64 8.22
CA ILE A 113 -15.40 25.55 9.03
C ILE A 113 -15.92 26.97 9.22
N LYS A 114 -17.16 27.14 8.83
CA LYS A 114 -17.91 28.37 9.07
C LYS A 114 -19.25 27.98 9.68
N ASP A 115 -19.56 28.59 10.80
CA ASP A 115 -20.83 28.33 11.54
C ASP A 115 -21.06 26.83 11.86
N ASN A 116 -19.96 26.10 12.20
CA ASN A 116 -19.93 24.66 12.49
C ASN A 116 -20.24 23.74 11.31
N LYS A 117 -20.18 24.21 10.07
CA LYS A 117 -20.29 23.39 8.87
C LYS A 117 -19.15 23.65 7.89
N ALA A 118 -18.88 22.72 6.98
CA ALA A 118 -17.92 22.94 5.92
C ALA A 118 -18.38 24.09 5.01
N ASP A 119 -17.49 25.07 4.79
CA ASP A 119 -17.78 26.20 3.89
C ASP A 119 -17.76 25.75 2.42
N HIS A 120 -16.91 24.80 2.08
CA HIS A 120 -16.84 24.21 0.74
C HIS A 120 -16.15 22.85 0.75
N TYR A 121 -16.29 22.12 -0.37
CA TYR A 121 -15.67 20.85 -0.62
C TYR A 121 -14.71 20.94 -1.82
N ILE A 122 -13.56 20.31 -1.73
CA ILE A 122 -12.58 20.25 -2.80
C ILE A 122 -12.41 18.81 -3.24
N GLY A 123 -12.32 18.56 -4.56
CA GLY A 123 -12.02 17.23 -5.09
C GLY A 123 -10.70 16.72 -4.56
N TRP A 124 -10.71 15.52 -3.99
CA TRP A 124 -9.52 14.92 -3.39
C TRP A 124 -8.37 14.77 -4.40
N ASP A 125 -8.66 14.25 -5.58
CA ASP A 125 -7.63 14.08 -6.61
C ASP A 125 -7.02 15.42 -7.06
N SER A 126 -7.84 16.44 -7.23
CA SER A 126 -7.37 17.79 -7.59
C SER A 126 -6.47 18.40 -6.52
N LEU A 127 -6.86 18.24 -5.24
CA LEU A 127 -6.07 18.73 -4.10
C LEU A 127 -4.73 17.99 -4.00
N ARG A 128 -4.78 16.66 -4.04
CA ARG A 128 -3.60 15.79 -3.99
C ARG A 128 -2.61 16.13 -5.12
N THR A 129 -3.11 16.21 -6.34
CA THR A 129 -2.28 16.52 -7.51
C THR A 129 -1.63 17.90 -7.39
N ARG A 130 -2.37 18.90 -6.91
CA ARG A 130 -1.82 20.25 -6.69
C ARG A 130 -0.72 20.25 -5.63
N ILE A 131 -0.91 19.53 -4.53
CA ILE A 131 0.12 19.35 -3.49
C ILE A 131 1.36 18.67 -4.10
N ASN A 132 1.18 17.55 -4.80
CA ASN A 132 2.27 16.83 -5.43
C ASN A 132 3.07 17.68 -6.42
N ASN A 133 2.38 18.52 -7.22
CA ASN A 133 3.04 19.44 -8.14
C ASN A 133 3.91 20.49 -7.41
N ILE A 134 3.48 20.95 -6.24
CA ILE A 134 4.30 21.84 -5.40
C ILE A 134 5.52 21.06 -4.86
N LEU A 135 5.30 19.84 -4.37
CA LEU A 135 6.36 19.00 -3.82
C LEU A 135 7.44 18.67 -4.84
N THR A 136 7.08 18.39 -6.08
CA THR A 136 8.02 18.07 -7.17
C THR A 136 8.65 19.30 -7.83
N SER A 137 8.19 20.51 -7.48
CA SER A 137 8.71 21.76 -8.04
C SER A 137 10.21 21.94 -7.72
N GLU A 138 10.88 22.82 -8.48
CA GLU A 138 12.30 23.12 -8.27
C GLU A 138 12.65 23.65 -6.87
N LYS A 139 11.66 24.21 -6.15
CA LYS A 139 11.83 24.70 -4.78
C LYS A 139 11.88 23.57 -3.76
N CYS A 140 11.03 22.56 -3.92
CA CYS A 140 10.89 21.47 -2.95
C CYS A 140 11.73 20.25 -3.33
N LYS A 141 11.73 19.82 -4.60
CA LYS A 141 12.50 18.67 -5.13
C LYS A 141 12.28 17.40 -4.32
N VAL A 142 11.03 17.15 -3.93
CA VAL A 142 10.66 15.95 -3.18
C VAL A 142 10.59 14.76 -4.12
N ASN A 143 11.12 13.63 -3.69
CA ASN A 143 11.09 12.38 -4.44
C ASN A 143 9.68 11.81 -4.51
N GLU A 144 9.40 11.01 -5.54
CA GLU A 144 8.07 10.45 -5.81
C GLU A 144 7.52 9.56 -4.70
N ASP A 145 8.39 8.85 -3.99
CA ASP A 145 8.05 8.00 -2.83
C ASP A 145 7.37 8.73 -1.67
N LYS A 146 7.55 10.06 -1.61
CA LYS A 146 6.95 10.92 -0.59
C LYS A 146 5.74 11.71 -1.08
N LEU A 147 5.29 11.46 -2.29
CA LEU A 147 4.10 12.10 -2.83
C LEU A 147 2.83 11.46 -2.26
N LEU A 148 1.75 12.23 -2.28
CA LEU A 148 0.45 11.75 -1.85
C LEU A 148 -0.15 10.82 -2.91
N GLY A 149 -0.29 9.54 -2.60
CA GLY A 149 -0.99 8.58 -3.45
C GLY A 149 -2.52 8.76 -3.41
N PRO A 150 -3.27 8.16 -4.35
CA PRO A 150 -4.73 8.25 -4.42
C PRO A 150 -5.43 7.86 -3.12
N PHE A 151 -4.95 6.84 -2.45
CA PHE A 151 -5.50 6.32 -1.19
C PHE A 151 -4.67 6.70 0.04
N PHE A 152 -3.93 7.80 -0.02
CA PHE A 152 -3.26 8.36 1.17
C PHE A 152 -4.26 8.62 2.30
N ILE A 153 -5.43 9.12 1.95
CA ILE A 153 -6.63 9.02 2.78
C ILE A 153 -7.30 7.69 2.43
N SER A 154 -7.60 6.87 3.44
CA SER A 154 -8.17 5.53 3.22
C SER A 154 -9.50 5.60 2.48
N LYS A 155 -9.76 4.58 1.63
CA LYS A 155 -11.01 4.48 0.89
C LYS A 155 -12.23 4.57 1.80
N ASN A 156 -12.21 3.88 2.93
CA ASN A 156 -13.32 3.90 3.89
C ASN A 156 -13.63 5.34 4.35
N MET A 157 -12.61 6.12 4.68
CA MET A 157 -12.81 7.51 5.09
C MET A 157 -13.34 8.37 3.93
N LEU A 158 -12.85 8.16 2.72
CA LEU A 158 -13.36 8.87 1.53
C LEU A 158 -14.82 8.51 1.24
N ASP A 159 -15.21 7.24 1.39
CA ASP A 159 -16.59 6.78 1.28
C ASP A 159 -17.48 7.41 2.36
N GLU A 160 -17.03 7.49 3.60
CA GLU A 160 -17.74 8.13 4.70
C GLU A 160 -17.97 9.63 4.43
N ILE A 161 -16.95 10.35 3.97
CA ILE A 161 -17.06 11.77 3.63
C ILE A 161 -18.05 11.98 2.50
N LYS A 162 -17.99 11.17 1.44
CA LYS A 162 -18.89 11.24 0.29
C LYS A 162 -20.35 11.01 0.72
N ASN A 163 -20.60 9.95 1.48
CA ASN A 163 -21.94 9.62 1.97
C ASN A 163 -22.49 10.72 2.90
N ASN A 164 -21.65 11.28 3.77
CA ASN A 164 -22.05 12.38 4.65
C ASN A 164 -22.45 13.62 3.82
N LYS A 165 -21.65 13.97 2.81
CA LYS A 165 -21.94 15.09 1.92
C LYS A 165 -23.25 14.90 1.15
N GLU A 166 -23.47 13.72 0.57
CA GLU A 166 -24.71 13.42 -0.17
C GLU A 166 -25.94 13.59 0.73
N GLN A 167 -25.87 13.12 1.99
CA GLN A 167 -26.96 13.30 2.96
C GLN A 167 -27.16 14.75 3.38
N VAL A 168 -26.08 15.52 3.55
CA VAL A 168 -26.17 16.97 3.82
C VAL A 168 -26.84 17.67 2.66
N ASP A 169 -26.38 17.40 1.41
CA ASP A 169 -26.95 18.02 0.21
C ASP A 169 -28.45 17.70 0.06
N GLU A 170 -28.89 16.47 0.34
CA GLU A 170 -30.29 16.04 0.30
C GLU A 170 -31.14 16.78 1.34
N LEU A 171 -30.64 16.94 2.55
CA LEU A 171 -31.38 17.62 3.61
C LEU A 171 -31.37 19.15 3.43
N GLU A 172 -30.28 19.72 2.94
CA GLU A 172 -30.20 21.17 2.65
C GLU A 172 -31.04 21.56 1.43
N ALA A 173 -31.26 20.62 0.48
CA ALA A 173 -32.17 20.85 -0.66
C ALA A 173 -33.65 20.96 -0.26
N LYS A 174 -34.05 20.49 0.93
CA LYS A 174 -35.38 20.67 1.46
C LYS A 174 -35.58 22.13 1.90
N ASP A 175 -36.73 22.67 1.61
CA ASP A 175 -37.11 24.03 2.06
C ASP A 175 -37.03 24.10 3.60
N GLU A 176 -36.40 25.12 4.15
CA GLU A 176 -36.12 25.25 5.59
C GLU A 176 -37.40 25.14 6.42
N ALA A 177 -38.52 25.70 5.90
CA ALA A 177 -39.85 25.61 6.52
C ALA A 177 -40.48 24.21 6.49
N SER A 178 -39.97 23.29 5.64
CA SER A 178 -40.44 21.91 5.48
C SER A 178 -39.60 20.88 6.22
N ARG A 179 -38.45 21.28 6.77
CA ARG A 179 -37.57 20.38 7.54
C ARG A 179 -38.20 20.05 8.89
N THR A 180 -38.20 18.77 9.21
CA THR A 180 -38.62 18.30 10.53
C THR A 180 -37.54 18.57 11.59
N GLU A 181 -37.92 18.51 12.86
CA GLU A 181 -36.98 18.62 13.98
C GLU A 181 -35.86 17.53 13.89
N LYS A 182 -36.23 16.32 13.43
CA LYS A 182 -35.26 15.22 13.16
C LYS A 182 -34.30 15.55 12.02
N ASP A 183 -34.78 16.22 10.95
CA ASP A 183 -33.88 16.61 9.83
C ASP A 183 -32.84 17.63 10.31
N ASN A 184 -33.24 18.57 11.17
CA ASN A 184 -32.35 19.59 11.71
C ASN A 184 -31.33 19.00 12.71
N GLU A 185 -31.73 18.01 13.50
CA GLU A 185 -30.86 17.29 14.40
C GLU A 185 -29.82 16.43 13.61
N ALA A 186 -30.29 15.74 12.56
CA ALA A 186 -29.40 14.97 11.66
C ALA A 186 -28.40 15.89 10.94
N LEU A 187 -28.81 17.05 10.43
CA LEU A 187 -27.91 18.02 9.83
C LEU A 187 -26.82 18.48 10.80
N LYS A 188 -27.19 18.76 12.04
CA LYS A 188 -26.22 19.15 13.08
C LYS A 188 -25.17 18.07 13.33
N ASP A 189 -25.58 16.81 13.42
CA ASP A 189 -24.66 15.69 13.60
C ASP A 189 -23.75 15.51 12.38
N MET A 190 -24.28 15.68 11.16
CA MET A 190 -23.49 15.60 9.92
C MET A 190 -22.45 16.72 9.83
N HIS A 191 -22.79 17.94 10.21
CA HIS A 191 -21.82 19.04 10.27
C HIS A 191 -20.74 18.83 11.35
N GLN A 192 -21.07 18.17 12.47
CA GLN A 192 -20.05 17.77 13.45
C GLN A 192 -19.07 16.74 12.86
N LYS A 193 -19.55 15.82 12.02
CA LYS A 193 -18.67 14.86 11.31
C LYS A 193 -17.75 15.58 10.34
N GLU A 194 -18.20 16.60 9.61
CA GLU A 194 -17.34 17.41 8.74
C GLU A 194 -16.14 17.98 9.49
N ASN A 195 -16.36 18.50 10.70
CA ASN A 195 -15.27 18.95 11.58
C ASN A 195 -14.27 17.83 11.91
N SER A 196 -14.77 16.63 12.16
CA SER A 196 -13.90 15.48 12.45
C SER A 196 -13.09 15.05 11.23
N TYR A 197 -13.66 15.12 10.03
CA TYR A 197 -12.95 14.82 8.77
C TYR A 197 -11.86 15.85 8.46
N ILE A 198 -12.11 17.13 8.71
CA ILE A 198 -11.09 18.17 8.56
C ILE A 198 -9.92 17.91 9.54
N LYS A 199 -10.20 17.64 10.80
CA LYS A 199 -9.16 17.28 11.78
C LYS A 199 -8.38 16.02 11.38
N ALA A 200 -9.06 15.02 10.83
CA ALA A 200 -8.41 13.82 10.32
C ALA A 200 -7.53 14.11 9.08
N PHE A 201 -7.97 15.00 8.19
CA PHE A 201 -7.15 15.50 7.09
C PHE A 201 -5.91 16.25 7.60
N GLU A 202 -6.09 17.17 8.54
CA GLU A 202 -4.99 17.91 9.16
C GLU A 202 -3.97 16.95 9.79
N SER A 203 -4.42 15.99 10.59
CA SER A 203 -3.53 15.04 11.28
C SER A 203 -2.84 14.05 10.34
N LYS A 204 -3.47 13.66 9.23
CA LYS A 204 -2.89 12.70 8.28
C LYS A 204 -2.05 13.39 7.21
N VAL A 205 -2.60 14.41 6.56
CA VAL A 205 -1.97 15.02 5.39
C VAL A 205 -1.07 16.17 5.79
N ILE A 206 -1.56 17.13 6.56
CA ILE A 206 -0.78 18.32 6.91
C ILE A 206 0.40 17.95 7.82
N MET A 207 0.17 17.11 8.84
CA MET A 207 1.25 16.67 9.72
C MET A 207 2.29 15.84 8.97
N TYR A 208 1.87 14.94 8.06
CA TYR A 208 2.80 14.20 7.21
C TYR A 208 3.67 15.13 6.35
N LEU A 209 3.06 16.11 5.70
CA LEU A 209 3.78 17.07 4.88
C LEU A 209 4.78 17.89 5.73
N PHE A 210 4.40 18.26 6.94
CA PHE A 210 5.23 19.06 7.83
C PHE A 210 6.37 18.25 8.47
N GLU A 211 6.07 17.07 9.02
CA GLU A 211 7.00 16.30 9.82
C GLU A 211 7.91 15.38 8.99
N ASP A 212 7.36 14.76 7.92
CA ASP A 212 8.07 13.72 7.18
C ASP A 212 8.63 14.22 5.85
N VAL A 213 7.87 15.07 5.14
CA VAL A 213 8.24 15.50 3.78
C VAL A 213 9.09 16.76 3.80
N MET A 214 8.64 17.81 4.50
CA MET A 214 9.24 19.15 4.48
C MET A 214 9.92 19.54 5.78
N LYS A 215 10.23 18.59 6.62
CA LYS A 215 10.86 18.80 7.95
C LYS A 215 12.00 19.82 7.97
N MET A 216 12.81 19.86 6.91
CA MET A 216 13.98 20.73 6.82
C MET A 216 13.68 22.09 6.16
N ARG A 217 12.53 22.24 5.48
CA ARG A 217 12.16 23.45 4.73
C ARG A 217 10.64 23.65 4.66
N PRO A 218 9.98 23.74 5.82
CA PRO A 218 8.52 23.85 5.84
C PRO A 218 8.00 25.13 5.15
N GLU A 219 8.82 26.19 5.14
CA GLU A 219 8.49 27.48 4.50
C GLU A 219 8.27 27.38 3.00
N ASN A 220 8.67 26.30 2.34
CA ASN A 220 8.42 26.12 0.91
C ASN A 220 6.98 25.77 0.57
N ILE A 221 6.20 25.31 1.56
CA ILE A 221 4.79 24.93 1.41
C ILE A 221 3.89 25.75 2.34
N PHE A 222 4.32 25.92 3.58
CA PHE A 222 3.54 26.59 4.63
C PHE A 222 4.03 28.04 4.78
N ILE A 223 3.43 28.96 4.02
CA ILE A 223 3.70 30.41 4.10
C ILE A 223 2.52 31.08 4.79
#